data_7099db8a453bb1847a8ead2d56dc4c60
#
_entry.id   7099db8a453bb1847a8ead2d56dc4c60
#
_cell.length_a   1.000
_cell.length_b   1.000
_cell.length_c   1.000
_cell.angle_alpha   90.00
_cell.angle_beta   90.00
_cell.angle_gamma   90.00
#
_symmetry.space_group_name_H-M   'P 1'
#
loop_
_entity.id
_entity.type
_entity.pdbx_description
1 polymer ?
#
loop_
_entity_poly.entity_id
_entity_poly.type
_entity_poly.pdbx_seq_one_letter_code
_entity_poly.pdbx_strand_id
1 'polypeptide(L)'
;MQSLAQEIKTFSKTNLRKQCTRVTTLSGRRIIETWKGSTIHVVEDKSQPEIACGYVQDNSWDVQVGVIKPYLLLGSQDAAHDFGTLRKYKVSHILNVAYGVENAFPDLFIYKTLSILDVPDTDITSYFQECSKFIDQANAEKGVVLVHCNSGVSRSASVVIGYLMSTEGKPFNDAFTVVKSARPATCPNPGFLEQLKGFKPKGGIEANGVGYA
;
A
#
# COMPACT_ATOMS: atom_id res chain seq x y z
N MET A 1 -28.50 -14.51 -14.11
CA MET A 1 -28.03 -13.35 -13.32
C MET A 1 -28.57 -12.09 -13.97
N GLN A 2 -29.29 -11.28 -13.23
CA GLN A 2 -29.71 -9.96 -13.73
C GLN A 2 -28.49 -9.05 -13.82
N SER A 3 -28.42 -8.21 -14.85
CA SER A 3 -27.31 -7.26 -14.98
C SER A 3 -27.43 -6.14 -13.93
N LEU A 4 -26.31 -5.59 -13.46
CA LEU A 4 -26.27 -4.46 -12.52
C LEU A 4 -27.17 -3.29 -12.98
N ALA A 5 -27.25 -3.05 -14.30
CA ALA A 5 -28.10 -2.03 -14.88
C ALA A 5 -29.62 -2.31 -14.70
N GLN A 6 -30.03 -3.58 -14.65
CA GLN A 6 -31.39 -3.98 -14.34
C GLN A 6 -31.71 -3.83 -12.86
N GLU A 7 -30.76 -4.20 -11.98
CA GLU A 7 -30.90 -4.01 -10.53
C GLU A 7 -31.00 -2.53 -10.14
N ILE A 8 -30.21 -1.65 -10.78
CA ILE A 8 -30.30 -0.20 -10.57
C ILE A 8 -31.67 0.36 -11.01
N LYS A 9 -32.21 -0.11 -12.16
CA LYS A 9 -33.52 0.34 -12.64
C LYS A 9 -34.69 -0.12 -11.77
N THR A 10 -34.57 -1.27 -11.11
CA THR A 10 -35.59 -1.83 -10.20
C THR A 10 -35.43 -1.38 -8.76
N PHE A 11 -34.39 -0.62 -8.45
CA PHE A 11 -34.14 -0.12 -7.11
C PHE A 11 -35.20 0.87 -6.67
N SER A 12 -35.90 0.55 -5.58
CA SER A 12 -36.88 1.43 -4.96
C SER A 12 -36.42 1.92 -3.61
N LYS A 13 -36.43 3.23 -3.39
CA LYS A 13 -36.14 3.85 -2.08
C LYS A 13 -37.03 3.33 -0.96
N THR A 14 -38.24 2.82 -1.27
CA THR A 14 -39.16 2.25 -0.28
C THR A 14 -38.65 0.95 0.34
N ASN A 15 -37.70 0.27 -0.34
CA ASN A 15 -37.09 -0.96 0.17
C ASN A 15 -35.90 -0.70 1.13
N LEU A 16 -35.49 0.56 1.28
CA LEU A 16 -34.44 0.93 2.22
C LEU A 16 -35.00 0.88 3.64
N ARG A 17 -34.45 -0.03 4.46
CA ARG A 17 -34.76 -0.02 5.89
C ARG A 17 -33.96 1.10 6.55
N LYS A 18 -34.64 1.95 7.32
CA LYS A 18 -33.99 2.96 8.18
C LYS A 18 -33.20 2.23 9.24
N GLN A 19 -31.87 2.32 9.20
CA GLN A 19 -30.98 1.75 10.21
C GLN A 19 -30.54 2.88 11.16
N CYS A 20 -30.29 2.51 12.42
CA CYS A 20 -29.58 3.39 13.34
C CYS A 20 -28.09 3.43 12.95
N THR A 21 -27.49 4.61 13.03
CA THR A 21 -26.06 4.79 12.82
C THR A 21 -25.38 4.96 14.17
N ARG A 22 -24.37 4.15 14.45
CA ARG A 22 -23.51 4.35 15.63
C ARG A 22 -22.34 5.23 15.23
N VAL A 23 -22.15 6.33 15.93
CA VAL A 23 -21.09 7.31 15.63
C VAL A 23 -20.24 7.47 16.90
N THR A 24 -18.92 7.43 16.73
CA THR A 24 -17.99 7.85 17.78
C THR A 24 -17.52 9.26 17.43
N THR A 25 -17.75 10.20 18.32
CA THR A 25 -17.33 11.59 18.15
C THR A 25 -15.82 11.73 18.36
N LEU A 26 -15.25 12.84 17.91
CA LEU A 26 -13.83 13.16 18.13
C LEU A 26 -13.43 13.21 19.62
N SER A 27 -14.40 13.43 20.54
CA SER A 27 -14.20 13.37 21.97
C SER A 27 -14.32 11.97 22.57
N GLY A 28 -14.48 10.92 21.74
CA GLY A 28 -14.65 9.53 22.18
C GLY A 28 -16.05 9.17 22.65
N ARG A 29 -17.02 10.08 22.58
CA ARG A 29 -18.42 9.78 22.91
C ARG A 29 -19.04 8.92 21.83
N ARG A 30 -19.80 7.90 22.25
CA ARG A 30 -20.60 7.07 21.35
C ARG A 30 -22.02 7.55 21.37
N ILE A 31 -22.58 7.78 20.19
CA ILE A 31 -23.96 8.18 20.00
C ILE A 31 -24.63 7.26 18.99
N ILE A 32 -25.93 7.02 19.19
CA ILE A 32 -26.78 6.31 18.25
C ILE A 32 -27.70 7.34 17.60
N GLU A 33 -27.58 7.50 16.29
CA GLU A 33 -28.47 8.33 15.51
C GLU A 33 -29.58 7.47 14.92
N THR A 34 -30.81 7.80 15.20
CA THR A 34 -32.00 7.09 14.69
C THR A 34 -32.92 8.07 14.01
N TRP A 35 -33.32 7.76 12.79
CA TRP A 35 -34.32 8.57 12.09
C TRP A 35 -35.73 8.19 12.50
N LYS A 36 -36.49 9.14 13.03
CA LYS A 36 -37.94 9.04 13.23
C LYS A 36 -38.64 10.09 12.37
N GLY A 37 -39.22 9.65 11.27
CA GLY A 37 -39.84 10.57 10.29
C GLY A 37 -38.76 11.42 9.57
N SER A 38 -38.86 12.73 9.68
CA SER A 38 -37.90 13.71 9.14
C SER A 38 -36.87 14.21 10.18
N THR A 39 -36.91 13.70 11.42
CA THR A 39 -36.08 14.17 12.55
C THR A 39 -35.04 13.12 12.93
N ILE A 40 -33.81 13.56 13.22
CA ILE A 40 -32.75 12.71 13.77
C ILE A 40 -32.86 12.76 15.30
N HIS A 41 -33.00 11.58 15.90
CA HIS A 41 -32.89 11.42 17.36
C HIS A 41 -31.50 10.90 17.67
N VAL A 42 -30.80 11.62 18.56
CA VAL A 42 -29.47 11.28 19.02
C VAL A 42 -29.57 10.79 20.46
N VAL A 43 -29.09 9.58 20.71
CA VAL A 43 -29.05 9.01 22.07
C VAL A 43 -27.61 8.62 22.37
N GLU A 44 -27.14 8.94 23.58
CA GLU A 44 -25.82 8.53 24.04
C GLU A 44 -25.78 7.01 24.27
N ASP A 45 -24.89 6.30 23.62
CA ASP A 45 -24.73 4.85 23.77
C ASP A 45 -23.89 4.57 25.03
N LYS A 46 -24.56 4.15 26.09
CA LYS A 46 -23.93 3.77 27.37
C LYS A 46 -23.63 2.27 27.49
N SER A 47 -23.86 1.51 26.44
CA SER A 47 -23.56 0.06 26.42
C SER A 47 -22.06 -0.19 26.44
N GLN A 48 -21.64 -1.24 27.16
CA GLN A 48 -20.24 -1.69 27.19
C GLN A 48 -19.77 -2.18 25.82
N PRO A 49 -18.45 -2.19 25.55
CA PRO A 49 -17.91 -2.42 24.22
C PRO A 49 -18.04 -3.88 23.79
N GLU A 50 -19.15 -4.22 23.19
CA GLU A 50 -19.15 -5.33 22.23
C GLU A 50 -18.55 -4.82 20.92
N ILE A 51 -17.72 -5.65 20.30
CA ILE A 51 -16.94 -5.38 19.08
C ILE A 51 -17.76 -4.58 18.08
N ALA A 52 -17.54 -3.27 18.07
CA ALA A 52 -18.28 -2.37 17.20
C ALA A 52 -17.76 -2.53 15.76
N CYS A 53 -18.59 -3.07 14.89
CA CYS A 53 -18.45 -2.89 13.44
C CYS A 53 -18.69 -1.41 13.11
N GLY A 54 -17.67 -0.58 13.25
CA GLY A 54 -17.67 0.82 12.86
C GLY A 54 -16.25 1.22 12.53
N TYR A 55 -16.09 2.18 11.60
CA TYR A 55 -14.79 2.76 11.31
C TYR A 55 -14.23 3.37 12.60
N VAL A 56 -13.27 2.73 13.21
CA VAL A 56 -12.41 3.31 14.24
C VAL A 56 -11.27 3.93 13.48
N GLN A 57 -11.13 5.24 13.57
CA GLN A 57 -9.95 5.91 13.03
C GLN A 57 -8.74 5.36 13.77
N ASP A 58 -7.98 4.52 13.12
CA ASP A 58 -6.71 4.03 13.64
C ASP A 58 -5.70 5.17 13.46
N ASN A 59 -5.41 5.87 14.55
CA ASN A 59 -4.38 6.89 14.62
C ASN A 59 -3.01 6.29 15.01
N SER A 60 -2.88 4.97 15.05
CA SER A 60 -1.59 4.33 15.28
C SER A 60 -0.69 4.52 14.05
N TRP A 61 0.56 4.89 14.31
CA TRP A 61 1.57 5.04 13.27
C TRP A 61 1.95 3.65 12.75
N ASP A 62 1.91 3.47 11.44
CA ASP A 62 2.37 2.24 10.81
C ASP A 62 3.89 2.29 10.61
N VAL A 63 4.62 2.03 11.68
CA VAL A 63 6.08 1.93 11.64
C VAL A 63 6.59 0.53 11.29
N GLN A 64 5.71 -0.37 10.85
CA GLN A 64 6.11 -1.71 10.44
C GLN A 64 6.91 -1.67 9.14
N VAL A 65 8.02 -2.39 9.14
CA VAL A 65 8.92 -2.51 7.99
C VAL A 65 8.97 -3.95 7.52
N GLY A 66 8.68 -4.17 6.24
CA GLY A 66 8.90 -5.45 5.57
C GLY A 66 10.37 -5.58 5.14
N VAL A 67 11.07 -6.58 5.64
CA VAL A 67 12.45 -6.88 5.24
C VAL A 67 12.41 -7.77 4.01
N ILE A 68 12.70 -7.22 2.84
CA ILE A 68 12.70 -7.94 1.56
C ILE A 68 14.04 -8.64 1.34
N LYS A 69 15.11 -7.90 1.59
CA LYS A 69 16.51 -8.33 1.55
C LYS A 69 17.26 -7.63 2.70
N PRO A 70 18.45 -8.07 3.06
CA PRO A 70 19.25 -7.38 4.08
C PRO A 70 19.49 -5.90 3.78
N TYR A 71 19.50 -5.53 2.52
CA TYR A 71 19.72 -4.17 2.03
C TYR A 71 18.46 -3.47 1.49
N LEU A 72 17.30 -4.17 1.45
CA LEU A 72 16.07 -3.64 0.85
C LEU A 72 14.88 -3.82 1.77
N LEU A 73 14.28 -2.71 2.15
CA LEU A 73 13.15 -2.61 3.06
C LEU A 73 11.95 -1.97 2.37
N LEU A 74 10.76 -2.33 2.81
CA LEU A 74 9.49 -1.76 2.35
C LEU A 74 8.70 -1.22 3.55
N GLY A 75 8.25 0.04 3.48
CA GLY A 75 7.51 0.68 4.56
C GLY A 75 6.49 1.70 4.10
N SER A 76 5.83 2.30 5.10
CA SER A 76 4.94 3.44 4.95
C SER A 76 5.70 4.76 5.05
N GLN A 77 5.00 5.88 4.87
CA GLN A 77 5.48 7.22 5.22
C GLN A 77 5.82 7.31 6.71
N ASP A 78 5.00 6.71 7.58
CA ASP A 78 5.24 6.77 9.03
C ASP A 78 6.56 6.11 9.40
N ALA A 79 6.88 4.95 8.80
CA ALA A 79 8.16 4.29 8.99
C ALA A 79 9.34 5.14 8.47
N ALA A 80 9.14 5.87 7.34
CA ALA A 80 10.14 6.77 6.76
C ALA A 80 10.31 8.08 7.56
N HIS A 81 9.33 8.47 8.37
CA HIS A 81 9.34 9.64 9.23
C HIS A 81 9.69 9.31 10.70
N ASP A 82 9.84 8.04 11.04
CA ASP A 82 10.28 7.64 12.38
C ASP A 82 11.78 7.35 12.41
N PHE A 83 12.54 8.30 12.96
CA PHE A 83 14.00 8.20 13.06
C PHE A 83 14.46 6.95 13.84
N GLY A 84 13.70 6.54 14.87
CA GLY A 84 13.96 5.33 15.63
C GLY A 84 13.94 4.07 14.77
N THR A 85 12.93 3.95 13.91
CA THR A 85 12.80 2.85 12.94
C THR A 85 13.93 2.88 11.91
N LEU A 86 14.23 4.04 11.31
CA LEU A 86 15.32 4.16 10.34
C LEU A 86 16.66 3.74 10.94
N ARG A 87 16.95 4.17 12.16
CA ARG A 87 18.17 3.80 12.89
C ARG A 87 18.21 2.31 13.24
N LYS A 88 17.11 1.74 13.70
CA LYS A 88 16.97 0.31 14.03
C LYS A 88 17.36 -0.58 12.85
N TYR A 89 16.90 -0.23 11.67
CA TYR A 89 17.16 -0.97 10.44
C TYR A 89 18.43 -0.51 9.70
N LYS A 90 19.20 0.42 10.27
CA LYS A 90 20.44 0.96 9.70
C LYS A 90 20.22 1.52 8.29
N VAL A 91 19.07 2.14 8.06
CA VAL A 91 18.74 2.78 6.79
C VAL A 91 19.78 3.85 6.49
N SER A 92 20.25 3.91 5.26
CA SER A 92 21.17 4.93 4.74
C SER A 92 20.58 5.66 3.53
N HIS A 93 19.69 4.97 2.80
CA HIS A 93 19.06 5.47 1.58
C HIS A 93 17.55 5.35 1.70
N ILE A 94 16.82 6.34 1.18
CA ILE A 94 15.36 6.36 1.18
C ILE A 94 14.85 6.62 -0.23
N LEU A 95 14.10 5.68 -0.78
CA LEU A 95 13.40 5.81 -2.05
C LEU A 95 11.94 6.19 -1.78
N ASN A 96 11.65 7.47 -1.91
CA ASN A 96 10.31 8.01 -1.76
C ASN A 96 9.59 8.00 -3.12
N VAL A 97 8.59 7.12 -3.28
CA VAL A 97 7.81 6.99 -4.51
C VAL A 97 6.38 7.53 -4.34
N ALA A 98 6.18 8.44 -3.41
CA ALA A 98 4.87 9.03 -3.14
C ALA A 98 4.75 10.44 -3.74
N TYR A 99 3.62 10.70 -4.38
CA TYR A 99 3.24 12.05 -4.74
C TYR A 99 2.89 12.85 -3.47
N GLY A 100 3.49 14.04 -3.31
CA GLY A 100 3.15 14.97 -2.25
C GLY A 100 3.62 14.59 -0.85
N VAL A 101 4.54 13.64 -0.71
CA VAL A 101 5.18 13.29 0.58
C VAL A 101 6.57 13.89 0.64
N GLU A 102 6.81 14.72 1.64
CA GLU A 102 8.11 15.34 1.89
C GLU A 102 9.10 14.37 2.54
N ASN A 103 10.38 14.64 2.37
CA ASN A 103 11.45 13.87 3.00
C ASN A 103 11.70 14.44 4.41
N ALA A 104 11.57 13.63 5.44
CA ALA A 104 11.64 14.08 6.83
C ALA A 104 13.05 14.43 7.30
N PHE A 105 14.09 13.81 6.73
CA PHE A 105 15.47 13.93 7.22
C PHE A 105 16.47 14.10 6.06
N PRO A 106 16.34 15.17 5.23
CA PRO A 106 17.12 15.32 4.00
C PRO A 106 18.64 15.42 4.24
N ASP A 107 19.06 15.91 5.40
CA ASP A 107 20.47 16.07 5.75
C ASP A 107 21.11 14.80 6.34
N LEU A 108 20.32 13.77 6.65
CA LEU A 108 20.78 12.55 7.37
C LEU A 108 20.79 11.32 6.48
N PHE A 109 20.02 11.29 5.41
CA PHE A 109 19.89 10.14 4.51
C PHE A 109 20.04 10.55 3.05
N ILE A 110 20.45 9.62 2.22
CA ILE A 110 20.49 9.81 0.77
C ILE A 110 19.09 9.51 0.21
N TYR A 111 18.46 10.54 -0.36
CA TYR A 111 17.11 10.43 -0.90
C TYR A 111 17.09 10.34 -2.42
N LYS A 112 16.16 9.54 -2.91
CA LYS A 112 15.62 9.60 -4.27
C LYS A 112 14.12 9.77 -4.16
N THR A 113 13.58 10.83 -4.79
CA THR A 113 12.14 11.11 -4.77
C THR A 113 11.57 11.03 -6.18
N LEU A 114 10.53 10.23 -6.34
CA LEU A 114 9.77 10.07 -7.57
C LEU A 114 8.29 10.32 -7.27
N SER A 115 7.71 11.34 -7.88
CA SER A 115 6.31 11.72 -7.64
C SER A 115 5.36 10.84 -8.43
N ILE A 116 5.06 9.65 -7.90
CA ILE A 116 4.19 8.65 -8.53
C ILE A 116 2.77 8.78 -7.98
N LEU A 117 1.78 8.88 -8.87
CA LEU A 117 0.36 8.85 -8.50
C LEU A 117 -0.11 7.39 -8.32
N ASP A 118 -0.90 7.13 -7.27
CA ASP A 118 -1.49 5.81 -7.03
C ASP A 118 -2.84 5.66 -7.73
N VAL A 119 -2.80 5.71 -9.05
CA VAL A 119 -3.98 5.53 -9.90
C VAL A 119 -3.71 4.43 -10.94
N PRO A 120 -4.74 3.66 -11.34
CA PRO A 120 -4.57 2.51 -12.24
C PRO A 120 -3.90 2.84 -13.57
N ASP A 121 -4.11 4.05 -14.10
CA ASP A 121 -3.61 4.49 -15.39
C ASP A 121 -2.15 5.00 -15.35
N THR A 122 -1.55 5.13 -14.16
CA THR A 122 -0.13 5.50 -14.04
C THR A 122 0.73 4.35 -14.56
N ASP A 123 1.64 4.63 -15.50
CA ASP A 123 2.63 3.66 -15.96
C ASP A 123 3.71 3.48 -14.89
N ILE A 124 3.49 2.51 -13.99
CA ILE A 124 4.44 2.22 -12.89
C ILE A 124 5.72 1.59 -13.42
N THR A 125 5.66 0.89 -14.56
CA THR A 125 6.81 0.17 -15.12
C THR A 125 7.88 1.11 -15.64
N SER A 126 7.51 2.31 -16.07
CA SER A 126 8.45 3.34 -16.54
C SER A 126 9.44 3.79 -15.46
N TYR A 127 9.09 3.64 -14.17
CA TYR A 127 9.94 4.02 -13.04
C TYR A 127 10.90 2.90 -12.60
N PHE A 128 10.67 1.65 -12.99
CA PHE A 128 11.41 0.50 -12.45
C PHE A 128 12.94 0.60 -12.68
N GLN A 129 13.35 1.04 -13.85
CA GLN A 129 14.78 1.16 -14.15
C GLN A 129 15.48 2.17 -13.25
N GLU A 130 14.84 3.32 -13.00
CA GLU A 130 15.39 4.38 -12.17
C GLU A 130 15.41 3.98 -10.70
N CYS A 131 14.35 3.31 -10.21
CA CYS A 131 14.28 2.75 -8.88
C CYS A 131 15.35 1.68 -8.66
N SER A 132 15.50 0.74 -9.62
CA SER A 132 16.49 -0.33 -9.53
C SER A 132 17.91 0.20 -9.46
N LYS A 133 18.26 1.19 -10.28
CA LYS A 133 19.59 1.83 -10.22
C LYS A 133 19.90 2.40 -8.86
N PHE A 134 18.94 3.07 -8.21
CA PHE A 134 19.13 3.64 -6.89
C PHE A 134 19.31 2.55 -5.81
N ILE A 135 18.52 1.47 -5.88
CA ILE A 135 18.62 0.34 -4.95
C ILE A 135 19.96 -0.37 -5.14
N ASP A 136 20.37 -0.64 -6.38
CA ASP A 136 21.62 -1.33 -6.69
C ASP A 136 22.85 -0.49 -6.28
N GLN A 137 22.81 0.83 -6.49
CA GLN A 137 23.86 1.73 -6.04
C GLN A 137 24.00 1.69 -4.53
N ALA A 138 22.91 1.81 -3.79
CA ALA A 138 22.93 1.74 -2.33
C ALA A 138 23.48 0.40 -1.83
N ASN A 139 23.10 -0.71 -2.48
CA ASN A 139 23.61 -2.04 -2.13
C ASN A 139 25.12 -2.16 -2.41
N ALA A 140 25.60 -1.61 -3.54
CA ALA A 140 27.04 -1.58 -3.85
C ALA A 140 27.85 -0.79 -2.82
N GLU A 141 27.25 0.26 -2.25
CA GLU A 141 27.81 1.06 -1.16
C GLU A 141 27.64 0.42 0.23
N LYS A 142 27.15 -0.83 0.30
CA LYS A 142 26.81 -1.57 1.54
C LYS A 142 25.79 -0.84 2.42
N GLY A 143 24.94 -0.03 1.81
CA GLY A 143 23.84 0.68 2.44
C GLY A 143 22.57 -0.16 2.54
N VAL A 144 21.57 0.38 3.22
CA VAL A 144 20.24 -0.17 3.35
C VAL A 144 19.21 0.83 2.82
N VAL A 145 18.37 0.39 1.90
CA VAL A 145 17.33 1.22 1.27
C VAL A 145 15.97 0.94 1.89
N LEU A 146 15.29 1.98 2.32
CA LEU A 146 13.85 1.93 2.60
C LEU A 146 13.09 2.48 1.39
N VAL A 147 12.25 1.65 0.78
CA VAL A 147 11.30 2.07 -0.26
C VAL A 147 9.95 2.34 0.40
N HIS A 148 9.41 3.55 0.23
CA HIS A 148 8.13 3.91 0.82
C HIS A 148 7.23 4.71 -0.14
N CYS A 149 5.94 4.68 0.14
CA CYS A 149 4.94 5.62 -0.35
C CYS A 149 4.13 6.16 0.84
N ASN A 150 2.85 6.49 0.71
CA ASN A 150 2.06 6.88 1.88
C ASN A 150 1.88 5.70 2.85
N SER A 151 1.12 4.69 2.46
CA SER A 151 0.81 3.53 3.33
C SER A 151 1.75 2.34 3.16
N GLY A 152 2.66 2.36 2.18
CA GLY A 152 3.54 1.22 1.90
C GLY A 152 2.81 -0.02 1.37
N VAL A 153 1.71 0.19 0.62
CA VAL A 153 0.77 -0.86 0.20
C VAL A 153 0.76 -1.06 -1.31
N SER A 154 0.76 0.02 -2.09
CA SER A 154 0.57 -0.06 -3.55
C SER A 154 1.83 0.37 -4.33
N ARG A 155 2.14 1.66 -4.44
CA ARG A 155 3.27 2.18 -5.26
C ARG A 155 4.63 1.59 -4.88
N SER A 156 5.00 1.71 -3.62
CA SER A 156 6.28 1.19 -3.11
C SER A 156 6.36 -0.34 -3.21
N ALA A 157 5.26 -1.04 -2.94
CA ALA A 157 5.18 -2.49 -3.12
C ALA A 157 5.37 -2.89 -4.59
N SER A 158 4.73 -2.16 -5.53
CA SER A 158 4.89 -2.40 -6.97
C SER A 158 6.32 -2.20 -7.45
N VAL A 159 6.98 -1.15 -6.97
CA VAL A 159 8.40 -0.89 -7.26
C VAL A 159 9.29 -2.02 -6.77
N VAL A 160 9.08 -2.50 -5.54
CA VAL A 160 9.88 -3.61 -4.97
C VAL A 160 9.61 -4.93 -5.70
N ILE A 161 8.36 -5.22 -6.08
CA ILE A 161 8.02 -6.39 -6.89
C ILE A 161 8.73 -6.30 -8.25
N GLY A 162 8.63 -5.16 -8.95
CA GLY A 162 9.30 -4.92 -10.23
C GLY A 162 10.82 -5.02 -10.14
N TYR A 163 11.41 -4.58 -9.03
CA TYR A 163 12.84 -4.75 -8.75
C TYR A 163 13.22 -6.23 -8.68
N LEU A 164 12.51 -7.05 -7.90
CA LEU A 164 12.78 -8.48 -7.78
C LEU A 164 12.60 -9.22 -9.11
N MET A 165 11.60 -8.83 -9.91
CA MET A 165 11.41 -9.37 -11.25
C MET A 165 12.59 -9.03 -12.17
N SER A 166 13.09 -7.80 -12.10
CA SER A 166 14.15 -7.30 -12.99
C SER A 166 15.52 -7.83 -12.62
N THR A 167 15.86 -7.93 -11.34
CA THR A 167 17.21 -8.25 -10.88
C THR A 167 17.41 -9.74 -10.60
N GLU A 168 16.35 -10.44 -10.18
CA GLU A 168 16.42 -11.87 -9.85
C GLU A 168 15.75 -12.76 -10.92
N GLY A 169 15.21 -12.17 -11.99
CA GLY A 169 14.48 -12.91 -13.01
C GLY A 169 13.22 -13.62 -12.47
N LYS A 170 12.70 -13.19 -11.33
CA LYS A 170 11.54 -13.84 -10.72
C LYS A 170 10.27 -13.59 -11.52
N PRO A 171 9.43 -14.63 -11.74
CA PRO A 171 8.07 -14.42 -12.21
C PRO A 171 7.28 -13.54 -11.23
N PHE A 172 6.26 -12.85 -11.74
CA PHE A 172 5.42 -11.96 -10.92
C PHE A 172 4.90 -12.62 -9.63
N ASN A 173 4.35 -13.84 -9.73
CA ASN A 173 3.76 -14.52 -8.57
C ASN A 173 4.78 -14.77 -7.44
N ASP A 174 6.00 -15.13 -7.81
CA ASP A 174 7.07 -15.40 -6.84
C ASP A 174 7.55 -14.10 -6.19
N ALA A 175 7.78 -13.05 -7.00
CA ALA A 175 8.15 -11.74 -6.50
C ALA A 175 7.05 -11.15 -5.58
N PHE A 176 5.78 -11.23 -6.00
CA PHE A 176 4.64 -10.80 -5.21
C PHE A 176 4.55 -11.55 -3.87
N THR A 177 4.73 -12.88 -3.88
CA THR A 177 4.70 -13.72 -2.68
C THR A 177 5.78 -13.32 -1.69
N VAL A 178 7.02 -13.07 -2.15
CA VAL A 178 8.11 -12.59 -1.29
C VAL A 178 7.74 -11.28 -0.63
N VAL A 179 7.25 -10.31 -1.40
CA VAL A 179 6.90 -8.98 -0.87
C VAL A 179 5.70 -9.05 0.07
N LYS A 180 4.66 -9.82 -0.29
CA LYS A 180 3.46 -10.03 0.53
C LYS A 180 3.77 -10.72 1.86
N SER A 181 4.69 -11.68 1.86
CA SER A 181 5.13 -12.37 3.08
C SER A 181 5.91 -11.45 4.02
N ALA A 182 6.76 -10.57 3.48
CA ALA A 182 7.53 -9.61 4.26
C ALA A 182 6.68 -8.44 4.78
N ARG A 183 5.69 -8.00 4.01
CA ARG A 183 4.74 -6.95 4.38
C ARG A 183 3.31 -7.39 4.00
N PRO A 184 2.56 -7.96 4.93
CA PRO A 184 1.20 -8.50 4.67
C PRO A 184 0.19 -7.47 4.16
N ALA A 185 0.40 -6.17 4.43
CA ALA A 185 -0.42 -5.08 3.91
C ALA A 185 -0.28 -4.87 2.39
N THR A 186 0.74 -5.46 1.73
CA THR A 186 0.98 -5.29 0.29
C THR A 186 -0.27 -5.59 -0.53
N CYS A 187 -0.73 -4.60 -1.28
CA CYS A 187 -1.89 -4.69 -2.17
C CYS A 187 -1.77 -3.60 -3.26
N PRO A 188 -1.02 -3.82 -4.34
CA PRO A 188 -0.98 -2.90 -5.47
C PRO A 188 -2.37 -2.65 -6.03
N ASN A 189 -2.62 -1.45 -6.55
CA ASN A 189 -3.89 -1.17 -7.21
C ASN A 189 -4.07 -2.06 -8.46
N PRO A 190 -5.32 -2.23 -8.95
CA PRO A 190 -5.59 -3.16 -10.05
C PRO A 190 -4.77 -2.90 -11.32
N GLY A 191 -4.57 -1.63 -11.70
CA GLY A 191 -3.78 -1.29 -12.89
C GLY A 191 -2.30 -1.64 -12.72
N PHE A 192 -1.72 -1.44 -11.53
CA PHE A 192 -0.35 -1.86 -11.24
C PHE A 192 -0.20 -3.38 -11.26
N LEU A 193 -1.20 -4.12 -10.76
CA LEU A 193 -1.19 -5.58 -10.81
C LEU A 193 -1.17 -6.09 -12.26
N GLU A 194 -1.98 -5.50 -13.14
CA GLU A 194 -2.00 -5.85 -14.56
C GLU A 194 -0.65 -5.55 -15.23
N GLN A 195 -0.10 -4.37 -14.99
CA GLN A 195 1.19 -3.97 -15.52
C GLN A 195 2.32 -4.88 -15.05
N LEU A 196 2.35 -5.23 -13.75
CA LEU A 196 3.35 -6.15 -13.19
C LEU A 196 3.23 -7.57 -13.79
N LYS A 197 2.03 -8.09 -13.99
CA LYS A 197 1.83 -9.40 -14.66
C LYS A 197 2.30 -9.40 -16.10
N GLY A 198 2.15 -8.29 -16.81
CA GLY A 198 2.59 -8.12 -18.19
C GLY A 198 4.08 -7.73 -18.33
N PHE A 199 4.73 -7.34 -17.24
CA PHE A 199 6.08 -6.81 -17.27
C PHE A 199 7.11 -7.89 -17.59
N LYS A 200 7.90 -7.63 -18.65
CA LYS A 200 9.03 -8.47 -19.05
C LYS A 200 10.31 -7.68 -18.89
N PRO A 201 11.18 -8.01 -17.93
CA PRO A 201 12.45 -7.33 -17.74
C PRO A 201 13.33 -7.44 -19.00
N LYS A 202 13.93 -6.34 -19.43
CA LYS A 202 14.90 -6.36 -20.52
C LYS A 202 16.16 -7.10 -20.05
N GLY A 203 16.46 -8.27 -20.61
CA GLY A 203 17.64 -9.07 -20.28
C GLY A 203 17.38 -10.32 -19.43
N GLY A 204 16.13 -10.70 -19.20
CA GLY A 204 15.80 -12.01 -18.63
C GLY A 204 16.27 -13.12 -19.57
N ILE A 205 17.09 -14.04 -19.05
CA ILE A 205 17.44 -15.30 -19.74
C ILE A 205 16.10 -16.00 -20.03
N GLU A 206 15.77 -16.16 -21.32
CA GLU A 206 14.68 -17.05 -21.70
C GLU A 206 15.00 -18.41 -21.10
N ALA A 207 14.17 -18.87 -20.17
CA ALA A 207 14.23 -20.24 -19.71
C ALA A 207 13.92 -21.11 -20.93
N ASN A 208 14.99 -21.63 -21.57
CA ASN A 208 14.89 -22.57 -22.69
C ASN A 208 13.97 -23.70 -22.24
N GLY A 209 12.79 -23.76 -22.86
CA GLY A 209 11.86 -24.86 -22.72
C GLY A 209 12.61 -26.17 -23.05
N VAL A 210 12.84 -26.95 -22.01
CA VAL A 210 13.22 -28.36 -22.21
C VAL A 210 11.96 -29.04 -22.71
N GLY A 211 11.87 -29.17 -24.04
CA GLY A 211 10.89 -30.03 -24.68
C GLY A 211 11.21 -31.47 -24.30
N TYR A 212 10.28 -32.09 -23.59
CA TYR A 212 10.24 -33.52 -23.48
C TYR A 212 9.66 -34.07 -24.81
N ALA A 213 10.50 -34.68 -25.59
CA ALA A 213 10.10 -35.58 -26.67
C ALA A 213 9.74 -36.96 -26.10
#